data_471b6e60c16be5b4ce3f4ad420b3e150
#
_entry.id   471b6e60c16be5b4ce3f4ad420b3e150
#
_cell.length_a   1.000
_cell.length_b   1.000
_cell.length_c   1.000
_cell.angle_alpha   90.00
_cell.angle_beta   90.00
_cell.angle_gamma   90.00
#
_symmetry.space_group_name_H-M   'P 1'
#
loop_
_entity.id
_entity.type
_entity.pdbx_description
1 polymer ?
#
loop_
_entity_poly.entity_id
_entity_poly.type
_entity_poly.pdbx_seq_one_letter_code
_entity_poly.pdbx_strand_id
1 'polypeptide(L)'
;MVATTSRSSSTSRPTEIRALTGARFFPVLLIVVFHYREWYGYTGRYWIDLFVVKGYLWVEFFFSLSGFILYYVYGRRLAARFDLRAVGAFLAARISRIYPLQLATLLAALFLEVDRRITASREAGLSFFDAPPGEGRSVLTFLSNLFMVQAWNLHTNLTWNPPAWFVSAEFFLYLVCPVLMLLVGTAFGWRSVVLAVASVGLLDALASTSGRGLDMSVHNGIFRGLAEFTIGLSLGALFVAIRERRSPAWSARACTAAQLGVLAAILAAYIWSGPARTSRDLLVALPIVLLPFVLAFDRGLVAELLKAPWLRILGEWAFAIYMVHHAVLWMLYVGGLLAPSGLGLAVGIGSCILVGGLAWRFIERPLGEAMRRWLVRGLGLAQRDR
;
A
#
# COMPACT_ATOMS: atom_id res chain seq x y z
N MET A 1 31.16 -48.28 5.75
CA MET A 1 30.14 -47.63 6.61
C MET A 1 30.23 -46.14 6.36
N VAL A 2 29.48 -45.61 5.39
CA VAL A 2 29.51 -44.21 4.99
C VAL A 2 28.29 -43.56 5.62
N ALA A 3 28.54 -42.66 6.57
CA ALA A 3 27.50 -41.90 7.22
C ALA A 3 26.99 -40.78 6.29
N THR A 4 25.81 -40.98 5.75
CA THR A 4 25.06 -39.94 5.03
C THR A 4 24.48 -38.97 6.04
N THR A 5 25.14 -37.82 6.24
CA THR A 5 24.58 -36.71 6.99
C THR A 5 23.47 -36.05 6.14
N SER A 6 22.25 -36.39 6.44
CA SER A 6 21.08 -35.65 5.93
C SER A 6 21.09 -34.24 6.51
N ARG A 7 21.48 -33.23 5.70
CA ARG A 7 21.25 -31.82 6.03
C ARG A 7 19.74 -31.58 6.01
N SER A 8 19.12 -31.60 7.17
CA SER A 8 17.79 -31.06 7.36
C SER A 8 17.83 -29.55 7.00
N SER A 9 17.27 -29.18 5.87
CA SER A 9 17.04 -27.77 5.50
C SER A 9 15.97 -27.23 6.44
N SER A 10 16.36 -26.70 7.59
CA SER A 10 15.48 -25.90 8.42
C SER A 10 15.08 -24.66 7.60
N THR A 11 13.87 -24.63 7.11
CA THR A 11 13.26 -23.45 6.49
C THR A 11 13.03 -22.43 7.59
N SER A 12 14.07 -21.66 7.95
CA SER A 12 13.95 -20.54 8.87
C SER A 12 12.92 -19.55 8.31
N ARG A 13 11.98 -19.10 9.14
CA ARG A 13 11.02 -18.05 8.77
C ARG A 13 11.78 -16.83 8.23
N PRO A 14 11.30 -16.19 7.16
CA PRO A 14 11.92 -14.97 6.67
C PRO A 14 12.04 -13.95 7.79
N THR A 15 13.23 -13.39 7.98
CA THR A 15 13.48 -12.37 9.01
C THR A 15 12.79 -11.06 8.62
N GLU A 16 12.24 -10.36 9.60
CA GLU A 16 11.69 -9.02 9.41
C GLU A 16 12.76 -8.07 8.86
N ILE A 17 12.42 -7.30 7.83
CA ILE A 17 13.26 -6.22 7.31
C ILE A 17 12.81 -4.93 8.00
N ARG A 18 13.54 -4.55 9.07
CA ARG A 18 13.13 -3.47 9.98
C ARG A 18 13.06 -2.10 9.30
N ALA A 19 13.96 -1.81 8.37
CA ALA A 19 13.94 -0.57 7.61
C ALA A 19 12.66 -0.43 6.78
N LEU A 20 12.16 -1.52 6.18
CA LEU A 20 10.90 -1.48 5.43
C LEU A 20 9.67 -1.26 6.33
N THR A 21 9.71 -1.75 7.57
CA THR A 21 8.64 -1.47 8.53
C THR A 21 8.59 0.02 8.84
N GLY A 22 9.70 0.66 9.21
CA GLY A 22 9.74 2.09 9.49
C GLY A 22 9.47 2.97 8.28
N ALA A 23 9.90 2.54 7.08
CA ALA A 23 9.70 3.29 5.85
C ALA A 23 8.23 3.54 5.52
N ARG A 24 7.31 2.66 5.89
CA ARG A 24 5.87 2.77 5.60
C ARG A 24 5.23 4.04 6.13
N PHE A 25 5.79 4.62 7.19
CA PHE A 25 5.23 5.84 7.80
C PHE A 25 5.30 7.05 6.87
N PHE A 26 6.41 7.23 6.15
CA PHE A 26 6.59 8.43 5.32
C PHE A 26 5.62 8.52 4.13
N PRO A 27 5.40 7.47 3.32
CA PRO A 27 4.38 7.49 2.29
C PRO A 27 2.99 7.80 2.82
N VAL A 28 2.56 7.18 3.93
CA VAL A 28 1.23 7.47 4.48
C VAL A 28 1.13 8.90 5.01
N LEU A 29 2.19 9.44 5.61
CA LEU A 29 2.22 10.83 6.04
C LEU A 29 2.02 11.80 4.87
N LEU A 30 2.71 11.54 3.75
CA LEU A 30 2.58 12.37 2.53
C LEU A 30 1.19 12.26 1.90
N ILE A 31 0.56 11.09 1.97
CA ILE A 31 -0.85 10.91 1.56
C ILE A 31 -1.80 11.69 2.47
N VAL A 32 -1.58 11.69 3.79
CA VAL A 32 -2.40 12.50 4.74
C VAL A 32 -2.26 13.98 4.42
N VAL A 33 -1.04 14.48 4.17
CA VAL A 33 -0.79 15.88 3.79
C VAL A 33 -1.44 16.21 2.44
N PHE A 34 -1.41 15.30 1.47
CA PHE A 34 -2.09 15.44 0.19
C PHE A 34 -3.59 15.63 0.37
N HIS A 35 -4.26 14.80 1.17
CA HIS A 35 -5.69 14.91 1.40
C HIS A 35 -6.07 16.09 2.30
N TYR A 36 -5.22 16.49 3.25
CA TYR A 36 -5.43 17.73 4.02
C TYR A 36 -5.58 18.95 3.09
N ARG A 37 -4.78 19.01 2.03
CA ARG A 37 -4.83 20.10 1.05
C ARG A 37 -6.17 20.16 0.28
N GLU A 38 -6.86 19.05 0.08
CA GLU A 38 -8.15 19.03 -0.61
C GLU A 38 -9.19 19.95 0.05
N TRP A 39 -9.03 20.21 1.35
CA TRP A 39 -9.92 21.09 2.11
C TRP A 39 -9.48 22.55 2.07
N TYR A 40 -8.21 22.84 1.89
CA TYR A 40 -7.65 24.19 2.04
C TYR A 40 -6.94 24.74 0.80
N GLY A 41 -6.89 23.98 -0.28
CA GLY A 41 -6.22 24.39 -1.52
C GLY A 41 -4.70 24.42 -1.41
N TYR A 42 -4.09 25.19 -2.28
CA TYR A 42 -2.63 25.34 -2.35
C TYR A 42 -2.12 26.35 -1.34
N THR A 43 -0.89 26.15 -0.86
CA THR A 43 -0.25 27.08 0.08
C THR A 43 0.22 28.37 -0.58
N GLY A 44 0.23 28.43 -1.93
CA GLY A 44 0.83 29.50 -2.73
C GLY A 44 2.36 29.47 -2.77
N ARG A 45 2.97 28.49 -2.10
CA ARG A 45 4.43 28.28 -2.13
C ARG A 45 4.74 27.16 -3.09
N TYR A 46 5.22 27.48 -4.28
CA TYR A 46 5.47 26.54 -5.38
C TYR A 46 6.18 25.23 -4.93
N TRP A 47 7.24 25.33 -4.14
CA TRP A 47 8.01 24.18 -3.70
C TRP A 47 7.23 23.24 -2.76
N ILE A 48 6.42 23.78 -1.86
CA ILE A 48 5.59 22.97 -0.97
C ILE A 48 4.48 22.32 -1.78
N ASP A 49 3.80 23.11 -2.61
CA ASP A 49 2.70 22.65 -3.43
C ASP A 49 3.14 21.55 -4.41
N LEU A 50 4.37 21.65 -4.95
CA LEU A 50 4.95 20.63 -5.82
C LEU A 50 4.94 19.22 -5.19
N PHE A 51 5.41 19.10 -3.96
CA PHE A 51 5.45 17.83 -3.25
C PHE A 51 4.06 17.36 -2.81
N VAL A 52 3.24 18.28 -2.32
CA VAL A 52 1.92 17.95 -1.79
C VAL A 52 0.96 17.54 -2.90
N VAL A 53 0.98 18.20 -4.05
CA VAL A 53 0.07 17.90 -5.19
C VAL A 53 0.20 16.46 -5.67
N LYS A 54 1.40 15.92 -5.69
CA LYS A 54 1.69 14.56 -6.16
C LYS A 54 1.74 13.52 -5.03
N GLY A 55 1.17 13.85 -3.87
CA GLY A 55 1.10 12.92 -2.74
C GLY A 55 0.36 11.61 -3.06
N TYR A 56 -0.53 11.61 -4.05
CA TYR A 56 -1.20 10.41 -4.55
C TYR A 56 -0.24 9.37 -5.15
N LEU A 57 0.97 9.76 -5.58
CA LEU A 57 1.97 8.83 -6.11
C LEU A 57 2.66 7.99 -5.00
N TRP A 58 2.49 8.33 -3.73
CA TRP A 58 3.10 7.54 -2.66
C TRP A 58 2.40 6.20 -2.40
N VAL A 59 1.25 5.93 -3.00
CA VAL A 59 0.64 4.59 -3.00
C VAL A 59 1.45 3.59 -3.83
N GLU A 60 2.27 4.03 -4.80
CA GLU A 60 3.19 3.21 -5.60
C GLU A 60 4.18 2.44 -4.70
N PHE A 61 4.63 3.12 -3.65
CA PHE A 61 5.48 2.48 -2.65
C PHE A 61 4.80 1.26 -2.03
N PHE A 62 3.51 1.35 -1.69
CA PHE A 62 2.79 0.26 -1.04
C PHE A 62 2.50 -0.90 -1.98
N PHE A 63 2.13 -0.66 -3.23
CA PHE A 63 1.95 -1.72 -4.22
C PHE A 63 3.25 -2.46 -4.48
N SER A 64 4.35 -1.73 -4.73
CA SER A 64 5.67 -2.32 -4.91
C SER A 64 6.15 -3.06 -3.66
N LEU A 65 6.01 -2.47 -2.48
CA LEU A 65 6.36 -3.11 -1.20
C LEU A 65 5.56 -4.41 -0.99
N SER A 66 4.26 -4.41 -1.32
CA SER A 66 3.41 -5.59 -1.19
C SER A 66 3.93 -6.71 -2.10
N GLY A 67 4.16 -6.46 -3.38
CA GLY A 67 4.75 -7.43 -4.30
C GLY A 67 6.12 -7.94 -3.83
N PHE A 68 7.00 -7.04 -3.43
CA PHE A 68 8.33 -7.35 -2.92
C PHE A 68 8.29 -8.28 -1.71
N ILE A 69 7.53 -7.92 -0.68
CA ILE A 69 7.43 -8.71 0.56
C ILE A 69 6.75 -10.06 0.30
N LEU A 70 5.73 -10.09 -0.54
CA LEU A 70 5.04 -11.34 -0.83
C LEU A 70 5.96 -12.32 -1.59
N TYR A 71 6.78 -11.84 -2.52
CA TYR A 71 7.79 -12.71 -3.14
C TYR A 71 8.86 -13.15 -2.13
N TYR A 72 9.36 -12.24 -1.30
CA TYR A 72 10.36 -12.56 -0.28
C TYR A 72 9.87 -13.66 0.70
N VAL A 73 8.58 -13.61 1.08
CA VAL A 73 7.99 -14.55 2.07
C VAL A 73 7.48 -15.83 1.42
N TYR A 74 6.83 -15.75 0.26
CA TYR A 74 6.09 -16.85 -0.34
C TYR A 74 6.65 -17.30 -1.70
N GLY A 75 7.55 -16.52 -2.33
CA GLY A 75 7.96 -16.70 -3.72
C GLY A 75 8.48 -18.11 -4.01
N ARG A 76 9.38 -18.64 -3.20
CA ARG A 76 9.92 -20.00 -3.40
C ARG A 76 8.85 -21.07 -3.40
N ARG A 77 7.84 -20.94 -2.56
CA ARG A 77 6.78 -21.94 -2.42
C ARG A 77 5.74 -21.80 -3.54
N LEU A 78 5.21 -20.60 -3.75
CA LEU A 78 4.12 -20.36 -4.69
C LEU A 78 4.61 -20.30 -6.15
N ALA A 79 5.87 -19.93 -6.40
CA ALA A 79 6.43 -19.94 -7.73
C ALA A 79 6.87 -21.33 -8.22
N ALA A 80 7.05 -22.30 -7.30
CA ALA A 80 7.49 -23.65 -7.66
C ALA A 80 6.37 -24.49 -8.28
N ARG A 81 5.16 -24.38 -7.74
CA ARG A 81 3.98 -25.11 -8.23
C ARG A 81 2.69 -24.46 -7.71
N PHE A 82 1.63 -24.66 -8.45
CA PHE A 82 0.29 -24.27 -8.01
C PHE A 82 -0.23 -25.32 -7.01
N ASP A 83 -0.38 -24.89 -5.75
CA ASP A 83 -0.89 -25.73 -4.66
C ASP A 83 -2.06 -24.98 -3.99
N LEU A 84 -3.27 -25.51 -4.15
CA LEU A 84 -4.50 -24.89 -3.64
C LEU A 84 -4.48 -24.68 -2.11
N ARG A 85 -3.85 -25.58 -1.35
CA ARG A 85 -3.71 -25.41 0.11
C ARG A 85 -2.76 -24.27 0.45
N ALA A 86 -1.64 -24.16 -0.27
CA ALA A 86 -0.70 -23.05 -0.09
C ALA A 86 -1.33 -21.72 -0.49
N VAL A 87 -2.07 -21.69 -1.59
CA VAL A 87 -2.84 -20.51 -2.04
C VAL A 87 -3.92 -20.16 -1.02
N GLY A 88 -4.69 -21.12 -0.52
CA GLY A 88 -5.70 -20.88 0.51
C GLY A 88 -5.10 -20.32 1.80
N ALA A 89 -3.98 -20.87 2.29
CA ALA A 89 -3.29 -20.36 3.47
C ALA A 89 -2.73 -18.93 3.24
N PHE A 90 -2.20 -18.66 2.05
CA PHE A 90 -1.77 -17.33 1.63
C PHE A 90 -2.94 -16.35 1.65
N LEU A 91 -4.06 -16.65 0.98
CA LEU A 91 -5.23 -15.78 0.92
C LEU A 91 -5.83 -15.56 2.32
N ALA A 92 -5.95 -16.60 3.14
CA ALA A 92 -6.42 -16.46 4.52
C ALA A 92 -5.55 -15.48 5.32
N ALA A 93 -4.23 -15.54 5.16
CA ALA A 93 -3.30 -14.62 5.83
C ALA A 93 -3.40 -13.18 5.29
N ARG A 94 -3.71 -13.00 4.00
CA ARG A 94 -3.84 -11.65 3.39
C ARG A 94 -5.19 -11.02 3.69
N ILE A 95 -6.28 -11.77 3.53
CA ILE A 95 -7.64 -11.28 3.84
C ILE A 95 -7.74 -10.89 5.33
N SER A 96 -7.25 -11.74 6.23
CA SER A 96 -7.24 -11.43 7.67
C SER A 96 -6.42 -10.19 8.03
N ARG A 97 -5.51 -9.75 7.17
CA ARG A 97 -4.71 -8.54 7.36
C ARG A 97 -5.47 -7.27 7.02
N ILE A 98 -6.31 -7.28 5.95
CA ILE A 98 -6.93 -6.07 5.43
C ILE A 98 -8.41 -5.96 5.79
N TYR A 99 -9.14 -7.08 5.82
CA TYR A 99 -10.60 -7.09 5.93
C TYR A 99 -11.16 -6.54 7.26
N PRO A 100 -10.59 -6.83 8.44
CA PRO A 100 -11.15 -6.33 9.70
C PRO A 100 -11.25 -4.81 9.76
N LEU A 101 -10.20 -4.11 9.34
CA LEU A 101 -10.19 -2.65 9.34
C LEU A 101 -11.02 -2.06 8.19
N GLN A 102 -11.04 -2.72 7.01
CA GLN A 102 -11.93 -2.38 5.91
C GLN A 102 -13.39 -2.41 6.36
N LEU A 103 -13.81 -3.51 7.01
CA LEU A 103 -15.17 -3.64 7.53
C LEU A 103 -15.49 -2.60 8.59
N ALA A 104 -14.57 -2.37 9.53
CA ALA A 104 -14.78 -1.38 10.59
C ALA A 104 -14.95 0.04 10.03
N THR A 105 -14.12 0.45 9.08
CA THR A 105 -14.23 1.78 8.45
C THR A 105 -15.47 1.90 7.55
N LEU A 106 -15.89 0.83 6.90
CA LEU A 106 -17.14 0.78 6.14
C LEU A 106 -18.36 0.93 7.05
N LEU A 107 -18.40 0.22 8.18
CA LEU A 107 -19.48 0.34 9.18
C LEU A 107 -19.49 1.71 9.84
N ALA A 108 -18.33 2.31 10.11
CA ALA A 108 -18.26 3.68 10.59
C ALA A 108 -18.82 4.68 9.56
N ALA A 109 -18.50 4.52 8.28
CA ALA A 109 -19.06 5.33 7.21
C ALA A 109 -20.58 5.14 7.06
N LEU A 110 -21.08 3.91 7.23
CA LEU A 110 -22.53 3.62 7.26
C LEU A 110 -23.20 4.32 8.45
N PHE A 111 -22.62 4.24 9.63
CA PHE A 111 -23.16 4.91 10.83
C PHE A 111 -23.25 6.43 10.61
N LEU A 112 -22.19 7.06 10.11
CA LEU A 112 -22.18 8.50 9.80
C LEU A 112 -23.25 8.88 8.75
N GLU A 113 -23.48 8.02 7.76
CA GLU A 113 -24.51 8.27 6.75
C GLU A 113 -25.92 8.16 7.31
N VAL A 114 -26.16 7.15 8.17
CA VAL A 114 -27.45 6.98 8.85
C VAL A 114 -27.74 8.14 9.79
N ASP A 115 -26.75 8.55 10.60
CA ASP A 115 -26.85 9.69 11.50
C ASP A 115 -27.17 10.98 10.72
N ARG A 116 -26.45 11.25 9.61
CA ARG A 116 -26.73 12.38 8.73
C ARG A 116 -28.19 12.38 8.22
N ARG A 117 -28.73 11.24 7.85
CA ARG A 117 -30.12 11.12 7.36
C ARG A 117 -31.16 11.33 8.44
N ILE A 118 -30.88 10.84 9.65
CA ILE A 118 -31.82 10.96 10.79
C ILE A 118 -31.81 12.39 11.34
N THR A 119 -30.63 12.94 11.60
CA THR A 119 -30.49 14.24 12.28
C THR A 119 -30.82 15.43 11.41
N ALA A 120 -31.07 15.21 10.09
CA ALA A 120 -31.32 16.28 9.15
C ALA A 120 -30.34 17.46 9.26
N SER A 121 -29.09 17.21 9.60
CA SER A 121 -27.98 18.18 9.43
C SER A 121 -27.83 18.50 7.94
N ARG A 122 -28.97 18.84 7.37
CA ARG A 122 -29.30 19.07 5.97
C ARG A 122 -28.74 20.39 5.44
N GLU A 123 -28.26 21.24 6.33
CA GLU A 123 -27.89 22.60 6.01
C GLU A 123 -26.42 22.79 5.61
N ALA A 124 -25.55 21.90 5.98
CA ALA A 124 -24.21 21.91 5.47
C ALA A 124 -24.20 21.15 4.13
N GLY A 125 -24.46 21.85 3.02
CA GLY A 125 -24.28 21.34 1.65
C GLY A 125 -22.85 20.88 1.31
N LEU A 126 -22.15 20.37 2.27
CA LEU A 126 -20.80 19.82 2.30
C LEU A 126 -20.87 18.36 2.69
N SER A 127 -21.67 17.58 1.99
CA SER A 127 -21.59 16.14 2.16
C SER A 127 -20.32 15.64 1.49
N PHE A 128 -19.36 15.18 2.28
CA PHE A 128 -18.30 14.28 1.87
C PHE A 128 -18.80 13.12 0.99
N PHE A 129 -20.08 12.98 0.91
CA PHE A 129 -20.83 11.89 0.39
C PHE A 129 -21.89 12.30 -0.63
N ASP A 130 -21.95 13.55 -1.07
CA ASP A 130 -22.83 13.99 -2.14
C ASP A 130 -22.27 13.57 -3.49
N ALA A 131 -22.42 12.28 -3.74
CA ALA A 131 -22.39 11.78 -5.10
C ALA A 131 -23.81 11.88 -5.70
N PRO A 132 -23.92 12.02 -7.02
CA PRO A 132 -25.21 12.02 -7.71
C PRO A 132 -26.08 10.82 -7.27
N PRO A 133 -27.42 10.98 -7.25
CA PRO A 133 -28.31 9.86 -6.95
C PRO A 133 -28.01 8.66 -7.86
N GLY A 134 -27.68 7.52 -7.25
CA GLY A 134 -27.36 6.27 -7.95
C GLY A 134 -25.86 5.87 -7.94
N GLU A 135 -24.95 6.82 -7.79
CA GLU A 135 -23.50 6.52 -7.77
C GLU A 135 -22.87 6.68 -6.38
N GLY A 136 -23.54 7.35 -5.46
CA GLY A 136 -23.03 7.63 -4.12
C GLY A 136 -23.13 6.43 -3.19
N ARG A 137 -23.90 6.60 -2.09
CA ARG A 137 -24.09 5.56 -1.09
C ARG A 137 -25.37 4.81 -1.33
N SER A 138 -25.31 3.87 -2.24
CA SER A 138 -26.35 2.90 -2.53
C SER A 138 -26.03 1.55 -1.88
N VAL A 139 -27.03 0.65 -1.81
CA VAL A 139 -26.82 -0.73 -1.38
C VAL A 139 -25.77 -1.43 -2.28
N LEU A 140 -25.79 -1.17 -3.58
CA LEU A 140 -24.83 -1.76 -4.52
C LEU A 140 -23.39 -1.32 -4.20
N THR A 141 -23.18 -0.01 -3.97
CA THR A 141 -21.84 0.47 -3.61
C THR A 141 -21.42 0.00 -2.23
N PHE A 142 -22.36 -0.18 -1.28
CA PHE A 142 -22.06 -0.80 0.01
C PHE A 142 -21.59 -2.25 -0.16
N LEU A 143 -22.32 -3.06 -0.92
CA LEU A 143 -21.96 -4.45 -1.17
C LEU A 143 -20.60 -4.55 -1.89
N SER A 144 -20.34 -3.70 -2.88
CA SER A 144 -19.03 -3.70 -3.55
C SER A 144 -17.87 -3.38 -2.60
N ASN A 145 -18.06 -2.45 -1.66
CA ASN A 145 -17.09 -2.15 -0.60
C ASN A 145 -16.95 -3.29 0.42
N LEU A 146 -18.08 -3.95 0.77
CA LEU A 146 -18.09 -5.10 1.68
C LEU A 146 -17.28 -6.27 1.10
N PHE A 147 -17.36 -6.50 -0.21
CA PHE A 147 -16.60 -7.55 -0.90
C PHE A 147 -15.25 -7.07 -1.44
N MET A 148 -14.86 -5.82 -1.18
CA MET A 148 -13.59 -5.21 -1.64
C MET A 148 -13.41 -5.23 -3.16
N VAL A 149 -14.49 -5.01 -3.92
CA VAL A 149 -14.46 -4.97 -5.40
C VAL A 149 -14.80 -3.58 -5.97
N GLN A 150 -14.95 -2.57 -5.13
CA GLN A 150 -15.39 -1.22 -5.51
C GLN A 150 -14.44 -0.48 -6.48
N ALA A 151 -13.15 -0.85 -6.54
CA ALA A 151 -12.17 -0.26 -7.45
C ALA A 151 -11.86 -1.13 -8.69
N TRP A 152 -12.74 -2.08 -9.02
CA TRP A 152 -12.56 -2.97 -10.17
C TRP A 152 -13.25 -2.44 -11.43
N ASN A 153 -13.20 -1.14 -11.66
CA ASN A 153 -13.88 -0.41 -12.74
C ASN A 153 -15.43 -0.59 -12.74
N LEU A 154 -16.01 -0.88 -11.57
CA LEU A 154 -17.46 -1.09 -11.42
C LEU A 154 -18.23 0.21 -11.16
N HIS A 155 -17.55 1.25 -10.71
CA HIS A 155 -18.11 2.55 -10.33
C HIS A 155 -17.37 3.69 -11.00
N THR A 156 -18.02 4.85 -11.10
CA THR A 156 -17.43 6.07 -11.67
C THR A 156 -16.71 6.89 -10.61
N ASN A 157 -17.11 6.76 -9.34
CA ASN A 157 -16.59 7.57 -8.22
C ASN A 157 -16.19 6.71 -7.02
N LEU A 158 -15.34 7.29 -6.17
CA LEU A 158 -15.03 6.74 -4.84
C LEU A 158 -16.27 6.83 -3.94
N THR A 159 -16.55 5.77 -3.20
CA THR A 159 -17.74 5.66 -2.35
C THR A 159 -17.36 5.23 -0.94
N TRP A 160 -18.20 5.55 0.05
CA TRP A 160 -18.12 5.18 1.47
C TRP A 160 -16.83 5.65 2.17
N ASN A 161 -15.72 4.96 1.99
CA ASN A 161 -14.40 5.36 2.49
C ASN A 161 -13.44 5.50 1.29
N PRO A 162 -13.17 6.72 0.78
CA PRO A 162 -12.35 6.93 -0.40
C PRO A 162 -11.01 6.20 -0.38
N PRO A 163 -10.20 6.20 0.68
CA PRO A 163 -8.95 5.44 0.72
C PRO A 163 -9.09 3.93 0.50
N ALA A 164 -10.27 3.36 0.71
CA ALA A 164 -10.52 1.92 0.57
C ALA A 164 -10.39 1.39 -0.87
N TRP A 165 -10.28 2.27 -1.87
CA TRP A 165 -9.96 1.86 -3.23
C TRP A 165 -8.66 1.07 -3.31
N PHE A 166 -7.65 1.48 -2.54
CA PHE A 166 -6.38 0.79 -2.46
C PHE A 166 -6.52 -0.64 -1.92
N VAL A 167 -7.35 -0.82 -0.87
CA VAL A 167 -7.64 -2.16 -0.31
C VAL A 167 -8.33 -3.05 -1.33
N SER A 168 -9.26 -2.49 -2.12
CA SER A 168 -9.93 -3.20 -3.21
C SER A 168 -8.93 -3.63 -4.31
N ALA A 169 -8.03 -2.73 -4.71
CA ALA A 169 -6.97 -3.06 -5.65
C ALA A 169 -6.01 -4.12 -5.07
N GLU A 170 -5.61 -3.97 -3.81
CA GLU A 170 -4.73 -4.94 -3.13
C GLU A 170 -5.39 -6.31 -3.00
N PHE A 171 -6.70 -6.38 -2.74
CA PHE A 171 -7.44 -7.63 -2.74
C PHE A 171 -7.40 -8.33 -4.11
N PHE A 172 -7.62 -7.59 -5.20
CA PHE A 172 -7.43 -8.11 -6.55
C PHE A 172 -6.01 -8.68 -6.74
N LEU A 173 -4.99 -7.93 -6.33
CA LEU A 173 -3.59 -8.35 -6.44
C LEU A 173 -3.30 -9.62 -5.65
N TYR A 174 -3.92 -9.83 -4.49
CA TYR A 174 -3.78 -11.06 -3.74
C TYR A 174 -4.39 -12.28 -4.46
N LEU A 175 -5.50 -12.09 -5.17
CA LEU A 175 -6.12 -13.16 -5.95
C LEU A 175 -5.24 -13.58 -7.14
N VAL A 176 -4.62 -12.64 -7.83
CA VAL A 176 -3.76 -12.92 -8.99
C VAL A 176 -2.30 -13.24 -8.63
N CYS A 177 -1.88 -12.92 -7.39
CA CYS A 177 -0.51 -13.07 -6.92
C CYS A 177 0.09 -14.49 -7.11
N PRO A 178 -0.62 -15.61 -6.82
CA PRO A 178 -0.08 -16.94 -7.04
C PRO A 178 0.29 -17.19 -8.51
N VAL A 179 -0.53 -16.70 -9.45
CA VAL A 179 -0.27 -16.81 -10.90
C VAL A 179 0.92 -15.95 -11.28
N LEU A 180 0.98 -14.70 -10.80
CA LEU A 180 2.12 -13.82 -11.06
C LEU A 180 3.44 -14.41 -10.53
N MET A 181 3.42 -15.05 -9.35
CA MET A 181 4.60 -15.73 -8.82
C MET A 181 5.07 -16.89 -9.70
N LEU A 182 4.16 -17.67 -10.27
CA LEU A 182 4.51 -18.72 -11.24
C LEU A 182 5.15 -18.13 -12.50
N LEU A 183 4.65 -16.98 -12.98
CA LEU A 183 5.20 -16.29 -14.14
C LEU A 183 6.59 -15.71 -13.84
N VAL A 184 6.79 -15.09 -12.68
CA VAL A 184 8.10 -14.58 -12.23
C VAL A 184 9.10 -15.73 -12.07
N GLY A 185 8.64 -16.89 -11.56
CA GLY A 185 9.47 -18.09 -11.35
C GLY A 185 10.13 -18.12 -9.98
N THR A 186 10.82 -19.24 -9.70
CA THR A 186 11.48 -19.50 -8.41
C THR A 186 12.80 -18.77 -8.21
N ALA A 187 13.35 -18.22 -9.28
CA ALA A 187 14.61 -17.47 -9.30
C ALA A 187 14.48 -16.26 -10.22
N PHE A 188 15.26 -15.22 -9.93
CA PHE A 188 15.37 -14.05 -10.82
C PHE A 188 15.99 -14.45 -12.16
N GLY A 189 15.34 -14.11 -13.25
CA GLY A 189 15.77 -14.42 -14.60
C GLY A 189 15.07 -13.56 -15.65
N TRP A 190 15.16 -13.94 -16.93
CA TRP A 190 14.60 -13.18 -18.05
C TRP A 190 13.08 -12.92 -17.90
N ARG A 191 12.33 -13.87 -17.32
CA ARG A 191 10.89 -13.71 -17.06
C ARG A 191 10.61 -12.53 -16.13
N SER A 192 11.37 -12.41 -15.02
CA SER A 192 11.25 -11.29 -14.10
C SER A 192 11.54 -9.96 -14.78
N VAL A 193 12.55 -9.93 -15.67
CA VAL A 193 12.91 -8.73 -16.44
C VAL A 193 11.80 -8.36 -17.43
N VAL A 194 11.32 -9.32 -18.21
CA VAL A 194 10.24 -9.08 -19.18
C VAL A 194 8.98 -8.58 -18.51
N LEU A 195 8.58 -9.18 -17.37
CA LEU A 195 7.42 -8.75 -16.61
C LEU A 195 7.60 -7.35 -16.05
N ALA A 196 8.78 -7.02 -15.53
CA ALA A 196 9.06 -5.67 -15.04
C ALA A 196 9.01 -4.63 -16.18
N VAL A 197 9.63 -4.91 -17.33
CA VAL A 197 9.59 -4.02 -18.50
C VAL A 197 8.18 -3.86 -19.04
N ALA A 198 7.41 -4.95 -19.18
CA ALA A 198 6.02 -4.90 -19.61
C ALA A 198 5.16 -4.08 -18.62
N SER A 199 5.44 -4.20 -17.31
CA SER A 199 4.75 -3.41 -16.28
C SER A 199 5.07 -1.91 -16.38
N VAL A 200 6.32 -1.54 -16.67
CA VAL A 200 6.69 -0.13 -16.96
C VAL A 200 5.96 0.36 -18.21
N GLY A 201 5.92 -0.44 -19.27
CA GLY A 201 5.16 -0.10 -20.48
C GLY A 201 3.66 0.07 -20.22
N LEU A 202 3.07 -0.76 -19.36
CA LEU A 202 1.68 -0.61 -18.94
C LEU A 202 1.46 0.71 -18.16
N LEU A 203 2.36 1.05 -17.22
CA LEU A 203 2.27 2.32 -16.49
C LEU A 203 2.40 3.53 -17.42
N ASP A 204 3.29 3.47 -18.40
CA ASP A 204 3.46 4.54 -19.41
C ASP A 204 2.19 4.70 -20.27
N ALA A 205 1.63 3.61 -20.76
CA ALA A 205 0.38 3.61 -21.50
C ALA A 205 -0.78 4.19 -20.69
N LEU A 206 -0.92 3.77 -19.43
CA LEU A 206 -1.94 4.28 -18.51
C LEU A 206 -1.75 5.78 -18.25
N ALA A 207 -0.53 6.21 -17.93
CA ALA A 207 -0.22 7.61 -17.65
C ALA A 207 -0.47 8.52 -18.86
N SER A 208 -0.18 8.02 -20.08
CA SER A 208 -0.32 8.77 -21.32
C SER A 208 -1.76 8.87 -21.82
N THR A 209 -2.59 7.85 -21.54
CA THR A 209 -3.97 7.78 -22.08
C THR A 209 -5.02 8.30 -21.11
N SER A 210 -4.74 8.41 -19.82
CA SER A 210 -5.73 8.79 -18.79
C SER A 210 -6.16 10.26 -18.83
N GLY A 211 -5.34 11.15 -19.38
CA GLY A 211 -5.50 12.61 -19.27
C GLY A 211 -5.22 13.16 -17.85
N ARG A 212 -4.93 12.31 -16.88
CA ARG A 212 -4.71 12.65 -15.46
C ARG A 212 -3.41 12.03 -14.90
N GLY A 213 -2.48 11.64 -15.75
CA GLY A 213 -1.27 10.95 -15.36
C GLY A 213 -1.56 9.62 -14.64
N LEU A 214 -0.91 9.36 -13.52
CA LEU A 214 -1.15 8.19 -12.69
C LEU A 214 -2.16 8.44 -11.55
N ASP A 215 -2.91 9.55 -11.56
CA ASP A 215 -3.98 9.78 -10.58
C ASP A 215 -5.23 8.95 -10.93
N MET A 216 -5.13 7.65 -10.67
CA MET A 216 -6.15 6.65 -10.94
C MET A 216 -6.49 5.88 -9.68
N SER A 217 -7.77 5.73 -9.38
CA SER A 217 -8.27 5.01 -8.21
C SER A 217 -9.37 4.03 -8.59
N VAL A 218 -10.57 4.52 -8.94
CA VAL A 218 -11.72 3.70 -9.35
C VAL A 218 -11.51 3.17 -10.77
N HIS A 219 -11.08 4.07 -11.68
CA HIS A 219 -10.77 3.70 -13.05
C HIS A 219 -9.30 3.34 -13.20
N ASN A 220 -9.03 2.13 -13.67
CA ASN A 220 -7.69 1.61 -13.92
C ASN A 220 -6.77 1.50 -12.69
N GLY A 221 -7.23 1.76 -11.48
CA GLY A 221 -6.45 1.62 -10.26
C GLY A 221 -5.91 0.20 -10.04
N ILE A 222 -6.68 -0.83 -10.41
CA ILE A 222 -6.22 -2.23 -10.37
C ILE A 222 -5.08 -2.51 -11.35
N PHE A 223 -5.10 -1.92 -12.57
CA PHE A 223 -4.06 -2.12 -13.58
C PHE A 223 -2.78 -1.37 -13.21
N ARG A 224 -2.90 -0.14 -12.67
CA ARG A 224 -1.80 0.59 -12.07
C ARG A 224 -1.16 -0.23 -10.95
N GLY A 225 -1.95 -0.67 -9.97
CA GLY A 225 -1.46 -1.52 -8.88
C GLY A 225 -0.86 -2.84 -9.36
N LEU A 226 -1.42 -3.48 -10.40
CA LEU A 226 -0.89 -4.71 -11.01
C LEU A 226 0.52 -4.52 -11.56
N ALA A 227 0.76 -3.41 -12.27
CA ALA A 227 2.06 -3.11 -12.83
C ALA A 227 3.12 -2.90 -11.72
N GLU A 228 2.82 -2.06 -10.74
CA GLU A 228 3.74 -1.75 -9.64
C GLU A 228 4.01 -2.95 -8.73
N PHE A 229 2.96 -3.70 -8.42
CA PHE A 229 3.07 -4.95 -7.68
C PHE A 229 3.94 -5.98 -8.40
N THR A 230 3.80 -6.11 -9.73
CA THR A 230 4.59 -7.04 -10.55
C THR A 230 6.06 -6.61 -10.61
N ILE A 231 6.33 -5.30 -10.70
CA ILE A 231 7.69 -4.78 -10.52
C ILE A 231 8.21 -5.16 -9.13
N GLY A 232 7.41 -4.97 -8.09
CA GLY A 232 7.74 -5.36 -6.72
C GLY A 232 8.08 -6.85 -6.57
N LEU A 233 7.28 -7.75 -7.18
CA LEU A 233 7.57 -9.20 -7.21
C LEU A 233 8.93 -9.48 -7.86
N SER A 234 9.21 -8.83 -9.00
CA SER A 234 10.47 -9.00 -9.75
C SER A 234 11.68 -8.49 -8.96
N LEU A 235 11.53 -7.35 -8.27
CA LEU A 235 12.54 -6.81 -7.36
C LEU A 235 12.76 -7.72 -6.14
N GLY A 236 11.70 -8.34 -5.61
CA GLY A 236 11.77 -9.35 -4.55
C GLY A 236 12.56 -10.58 -5.00
N ALA A 237 12.33 -11.05 -6.24
CA ALA A 237 13.11 -12.14 -6.83
C ALA A 237 14.60 -11.79 -6.98
N LEU A 238 14.88 -10.59 -7.46
CA LEU A 238 16.25 -10.07 -7.57
C LEU A 238 16.94 -10.00 -6.19
N PHE A 239 16.24 -9.47 -5.19
CA PHE A 239 16.76 -9.36 -3.83
C PHE A 239 17.13 -10.74 -3.25
N VAL A 240 16.24 -11.73 -3.39
CA VAL A 240 16.51 -13.10 -2.93
C VAL A 240 17.73 -13.68 -3.65
N ALA A 241 17.83 -13.51 -4.98
CA ALA A 241 18.97 -14.00 -5.76
C ALA A 241 20.31 -13.36 -5.34
N ILE A 242 20.32 -12.06 -5.04
CA ILE A 242 21.52 -11.36 -4.55
C ILE A 242 21.93 -11.89 -3.18
N ARG A 243 20.98 -12.07 -2.26
CA ARG A 243 21.27 -12.60 -0.91
C ARG A 243 21.86 -14.01 -0.95
N GLU A 244 21.36 -14.86 -1.83
CA GLU A 244 21.83 -16.24 -1.96
C GLU A 244 23.25 -16.35 -2.51
N ARG A 245 23.61 -15.46 -3.41
CA ARG A 245 24.97 -15.40 -3.98
C ARG A 245 26.04 -14.94 -2.98
N ARG A 246 25.65 -14.55 -1.74
CA ARG A 246 26.54 -14.00 -0.71
C ARG A 246 27.48 -12.91 -1.26
N SER A 247 27.02 -12.14 -2.22
CA SER A 247 27.81 -11.13 -2.90
C SER A 247 28.26 -10.05 -1.91
N PRO A 248 29.54 -9.71 -1.82
CA PRO A 248 30.04 -8.61 -1.01
C PRO A 248 29.64 -7.22 -1.54
N ALA A 249 28.97 -7.17 -2.70
CA ALA A 249 28.66 -5.93 -3.43
C ALA A 249 27.76 -4.95 -2.65
N TRP A 250 27.04 -5.41 -1.64
CA TRP A 250 26.12 -4.57 -0.87
C TRP A 250 26.70 -4.18 0.49
N SER A 251 27.85 -3.52 0.45
CA SER A 251 28.44 -2.86 1.63
C SER A 251 27.50 -1.74 2.14
N ALA A 252 27.65 -1.34 3.41
CA ALA A 252 26.88 -0.23 3.96
C ALA A 252 27.02 1.06 3.12
N ARG A 253 28.21 1.33 2.59
CA ARG A 253 28.48 2.49 1.70
C ARG A 253 27.70 2.37 0.38
N ALA A 254 27.70 1.20 -0.27
CA ALA A 254 26.98 0.97 -1.50
C ALA A 254 25.45 1.10 -1.29
N CYS A 255 24.93 0.55 -0.18
CA CYS A 255 23.54 0.73 0.20
C CYS A 255 23.18 2.21 0.44
N THR A 256 24.04 2.96 1.15
CA THR A 256 23.84 4.40 1.34
C THR A 256 23.80 5.14 0.01
N ALA A 257 24.75 4.88 -0.87
CA ALA A 257 24.78 5.52 -2.21
C ALA A 257 23.54 5.21 -3.02
N ALA A 258 23.07 3.94 -3.04
CA ALA A 258 21.84 3.54 -3.73
C ALA A 258 20.59 4.22 -3.14
N GLN A 259 20.49 4.29 -1.81
CA GLN A 259 19.36 4.94 -1.11
C GLN A 259 19.32 6.44 -1.40
N LEU A 260 20.47 7.13 -1.28
CA LEU A 260 20.56 8.56 -1.57
C LEU A 260 20.33 8.83 -3.07
N GLY A 261 20.82 7.96 -3.96
CA GLY A 261 20.59 8.06 -5.40
C GLY A 261 19.11 7.97 -5.76
N VAL A 262 18.37 7.01 -5.17
CA VAL A 262 16.92 6.89 -5.38
C VAL A 262 16.16 8.10 -4.81
N LEU A 263 16.52 8.59 -3.62
CA LEU A 263 15.91 9.80 -3.05
C LEU A 263 16.20 11.05 -3.90
N ALA A 264 17.41 11.19 -4.41
CA ALA A 264 17.77 12.27 -5.32
C ALA A 264 17.02 12.17 -6.64
N ALA A 265 16.82 10.95 -7.17
CA ALA A 265 16.01 10.71 -8.37
C ALA A 265 14.54 11.08 -8.15
N ILE A 266 13.95 10.76 -6.99
CA ILE A 266 12.60 11.20 -6.62
C ILE A 266 12.54 12.72 -6.62
N LEU A 267 13.46 13.39 -5.93
CA LEU A 267 13.48 14.86 -5.86
C LEU A 267 13.61 15.51 -7.25
N ALA A 268 14.57 15.03 -8.05
CA ALA A 268 14.77 15.53 -9.41
C ALA A 268 13.53 15.30 -10.29
N ALA A 269 12.89 14.12 -10.17
CA ALA A 269 11.67 13.80 -10.90
C ALA A 269 10.49 14.70 -10.51
N TYR A 270 10.32 15.01 -9.21
CA TYR A 270 9.34 15.98 -8.75
C TYR A 270 9.57 17.35 -9.36
N ILE A 271 10.79 17.86 -9.32
CA ILE A 271 11.16 19.17 -9.87
C ILE A 271 10.88 19.22 -11.37
N TRP A 272 11.29 18.17 -12.11
CA TRP A 272 11.15 18.14 -13.56
C TRP A 272 9.71 17.90 -14.05
N SER A 273 8.95 17.07 -13.32
CA SER A 273 7.55 16.78 -13.71
C SER A 273 6.59 17.93 -13.42
N GLY A 274 6.95 18.83 -12.50
CA GLY A 274 6.09 19.93 -12.08
C GLY A 274 4.82 19.46 -11.34
N PRO A 275 3.91 20.36 -10.98
CA PRO A 275 2.71 20.02 -10.22
C PRO A 275 1.60 19.38 -11.05
N ALA A 276 1.63 19.48 -12.37
CA ALA A 276 0.58 18.96 -13.24
C ALA A 276 0.51 17.43 -13.23
N ARG A 277 -0.70 16.89 -13.29
CA ARG A 277 -0.97 15.45 -13.43
C ARG A 277 -0.84 15.07 -14.90
N THR A 278 0.26 14.48 -15.28
CA THR A 278 0.61 14.18 -16.68
C THR A 278 1.33 12.83 -16.79
N SER A 279 1.65 12.39 -18.01
CA SER A 279 2.49 11.19 -18.23
C SER A 279 3.86 11.27 -17.53
N ARG A 280 4.34 12.47 -17.18
CA ARG A 280 5.57 12.65 -16.39
C ARG A 280 5.49 12.08 -14.96
N ASP A 281 4.29 11.72 -14.47
CA ASP A 281 4.11 11.03 -13.21
C ASP A 281 4.89 9.71 -13.15
N LEU A 282 5.08 9.05 -14.29
CA LEU A 282 5.89 7.85 -14.41
C LEU A 282 7.33 8.06 -13.90
N LEU A 283 7.90 9.23 -14.15
CA LEU A 283 9.27 9.56 -13.72
C LEU A 283 9.39 9.65 -12.20
N VAL A 284 8.32 10.06 -11.52
CA VAL A 284 8.24 10.11 -10.06
C VAL A 284 7.91 8.73 -9.49
N ALA A 285 7.00 8.01 -10.12
CA ALA A 285 6.55 6.69 -9.69
C ALA A 285 7.68 5.65 -9.71
N LEU A 286 8.47 5.59 -10.79
CA LEU A 286 9.52 4.58 -10.94
C LEU A 286 10.55 4.59 -9.80
N PRO A 287 11.17 5.70 -9.41
CA PRO A 287 12.11 5.69 -8.28
C PRO A 287 11.39 5.44 -6.94
N ILE A 288 10.11 5.80 -6.77
CA ILE A 288 9.32 5.42 -5.58
C ILE A 288 9.15 3.90 -5.51
N VAL A 289 8.85 3.25 -6.63
CA VAL A 289 8.72 1.79 -6.74
C VAL A 289 10.03 1.06 -6.42
N LEU A 290 11.19 1.68 -6.62
CA LEU A 290 12.51 1.11 -6.29
C LEU A 290 12.88 1.24 -4.80
N LEU A 291 12.24 2.13 -4.04
CA LEU A 291 12.56 2.33 -2.62
C LEU A 291 12.53 1.04 -1.78
N PRO A 292 11.50 0.17 -1.88
CA PRO A 292 11.48 -1.07 -1.11
C PRO A 292 12.71 -1.95 -1.35
N PHE A 293 13.21 -2.01 -2.59
CA PHE A 293 14.38 -2.81 -2.95
C PHE A 293 15.66 -2.28 -2.31
N VAL A 294 15.95 -0.98 -2.44
CA VAL A 294 17.20 -0.41 -1.90
C VAL A 294 17.22 -0.36 -0.36
N LEU A 295 16.05 -0.30 0.28
CA LEU A 295 15.91 -0.36 1.73
C LEU A 295 15.95 -1.78 2.29
N ALA A 296 15.64 -2.80 1.46
CA ALA A 296 15.50 -4.19 1.89
C ALA A 296 16.82 -4.82 2.35
N PHE A 297 17.97 -4.27 1.98
CA PHE A 297 19.27 -4.76 2.46
C PHE A 297 19.48 -4.45 3.95
N ASP A 298 18.62 -3.65 4.56
CA ASP A 298 18.60 -3.32 5.99
C ASP A 298 19.96 -2.75 6.49
N ARG A 299 20.68 -2.10 5.59
CA ARG A 299 22.02 -1.47 5.75
C ARG A 299 22.04 -0.13 5.03
N GLY A 300 22.99 0.74 5.42
CA GLY A 300 23.14 2.07 4.87
C GLY A 300 22.44 3.13 5.72
N LEU A 301 22.82 4.41 5.52
CA LEU A 301 22.42 5.53 6.38
C LEU A 301 20.89 5.63 6.54
N VAL A 302 20.15 5.64 5.42
CA VAL A 302 18.70 5.82 5.46
C VAL A 302 18.02 4.62 6.13
N ALA A 303 18.48 3.39 5.81
CA ALA A 303 17.92 2.19 6.43
C ALA A 303 18.18 2.16 7.94
N GLU A 304 19.37 2.60 8.41
CA GLU A 304 19.66 2.68 9.85
C GLU A 304 18.74 3.67 10.56
N LEU A 305 18.50 4.85 9.98
CA LEU A 305 17.57 5.83 10.52
C LEU A 305 16.13 5.27 10.61
N LEU A 306 15.69 4.56 9.57
CA LEU A 306 14.35 3.97 9.50
C LEU A 306 14.13 2.82 10.50
N LYS A 307 15.18 2.24 11.06
CA LYS A 307 15.09 1.21 12.12
C LYS A 307 14.81 1.78 13.51
N ALA A 308 14.75 3.10 13.67
CA ALA A 308 14.45 3.72 14.96
C ALA A 308 13.14 3.16 15.53
N PRO A 309 13.07 2.79 16.83
CA PRO A 309 11.91 2.11 17.43
C PRO A 309 10.58 2.84 17.21
N TRP A 310 10.58 4.16 17.34
CA TRP A 310 9.38 4.97 17.14
C TRP A 310 8.90 4.99 15.68
N LEU A 311 9.81 4.99 14.70
CA LEU A 311 9.45 4.88 13.28
C LEU A 311 8.86 3.50 12.94
N ARG A 312 9.40 2.45 13.56
CA ARG A 312 8.84 1.11 13.38
C ARG A 312 7.42 1.01 13.91
N ILE A 313 7.15 1.58 15.08
CA ILE A 313 5.79 1.64 15.65
C ILE A 313 4.84 2.39 14.71
N LEU A 314 5.22 3.57 14.23
CA LEU A 314 4.43 4.34 13.28
C LEU A 314 4.25 3.61 11.94
N GLY A 315 5.27 2.88 11.49
CA GLY A 315 5.21 2.05 10.29
C GLY A 315 4.30 0.82 10.44
N GLU A 316 4.15 0.26 11.64
CA GLU A 316 3.14 -0.76 11.93
C GLU A 316 1.72 -0.18 11.86
N TRP A 317 1.52 1.07 12.28
CA TRP A 317 0.24 1.76 12.24
C TRP A 317 -0.12 2.32 10.85
N ALA A 318 0.83 2.30 9.91
CA ALA A 318 0.68 2.97 8.61
C ALA A 318 -0.60 2.57 7.86
N PHE A 319 -0.99 1.29 7.87
CA PHE A 319 -2.22 0.83 7.23
C PHE A 319 -3.47 1.39 7.95
N ALA A 320 -3.47 1.38 9.27
CA ALA A 320 -4.59 1.93 10.04
C ALA A 320 -4.71 3.45 9.83
N ILE A 321 -3.58 4.20 9.87
CA ILE A 321 -3.56 5.64 9.57
C ILE A 321 -4.13 5.88 8.17
N TYR A 322 -3.69 5.09 7.17
CA TYR A 322 -4.18 5.18 5.80
C TYR A 322 -5.70 4.98 5.70
N MET A 323 -6.26 4.02 6.44
CA MET A 323 -7.68 3.71 6.36
C MET A 323 -8.58 4.75 7.04
N VAL A 324 -8.10 5.41 8.09
CA VAL A 324 -8.92 6.34 8.88
C VAL A 324 -8.71 7.82 8.52
N HIS A 325 -7.59 8.19 7.87
CA HIS A 325 -7.17 9.59 7.74
C HIS A 325 -8.22 10.48 7.08
N HIS A 326 -8.87 9.99 6.03
CA HIS A 326 -9.82 10.81 5.29
C HIS A 326 -11.07 11.12 6.14
N ALA A 327 -11.60 10.13 6.85
CA ALA A 327 -12.71 10.34 7.76
C ALA A 327 -12.34 11.26 8.94
N VAL A 328 -11.12 11.11 9.48
CA VAL A 328 -10.62 11.96 10.57
C VAL A 328 -10.47 13.40 10.12
N LEU A 329 -9.83 13.63 8.98
CA LEU A 329 -9.67 14.98 8.42
C LEU A 329 -11.03 15.64 8.14
N TRP A 330 -11.96 14.87 7.58
CA TRP A 330 -13.31 15.34 7.32
C TRP A 330 -14.05 15.74 8.62
N MET A 331 -14.02 14.88 9.64
CA MET A 331 -14.67 15.19 10.92
C MET A 331 -14.08 16.45 11.59
N LEU A 332 -12.76 16.61 11.53
CA LEU A 332 -12.09 17.79 12.06
C LEU A 332 -12.46 19.06 11.27
N TYR A 333 -12.59 18.93 9.94
CA TYR A 333 -13.00 20.04 9.06
C TYR A 333 -14.43 20.49 9.37
N VAL A 334 -15.39 19.56 9.37
CA VAL A 334 -16.80 19.86 9.68
C VAL A 334 -16.97 20.38 11.10
N GLY A 335 -16.20 19.87 12.05
CA GLY A 335 -16.19 20.35 13.45
C GLY A 335 -15.49 21.71 13.65
N GLY A 336 -14.98 22.35 12.59
CA GLY A 336 -14.28 23.65 12.68
C GLY A 336 -12.93 23.58 13.40
N LEU A 337 -12.41 22.37 13.63
CA LEU A 337 -11.13 22.15 14.35
C LEU A 337 -9.92 22.17 13.41
N LEU A 338 -10.15 22.12 12.12
CA LEU A 338 -9.10 22.19 11.11
C LEU A 338 -9.04 23.62 10.56
N ALA A 339 -7.85 24.21 10.50
CA ALA A 339 -7.61 25.52 9.94
C ALA A 339 -6.54 25.47 8.84
N PRO A 340 -6.55 26.38 7.83
CA PRO A 340 -5.53 26.46 6.78
C PRO A 340 -4.22 27.06 7.34
N SER A 341 -3.59 26.37 8.26
CA SER A 341 -2.41 26.83 8.99
C SER A 341 -1.48 25.65 9.32
N GLY A 342 -0.24 25.97 9.66
CA GLY A 342 0.71 24.95 10.15
C GLY A 342 0.21 24.23 11.40
N LEU A 343 -0.51 24.92 12.30
CA LEU A 343 -1.15 24.32 13.46
C LEU A 343 -2.27 23.36 13.05
N GLY A 344 -3.15 23.76 12.13
CA GLY A 344 -4.22 22.90 11.61
C GLY A 344 -3.68 21.65 10.95
N LEU A 345 -2.60 21.77 10.16
CA LEU A 345 -1.91 20.61 9.59
C LEU A 345 -1.36 19.68 10.67
N ALA A 346 -0.71 20.24 11.71
CA ALA A 346 -0.18 19.45 12.84
C ALA A 346 -1.29 18.74 13.61
N VAL A 347 -2.43 19.41 13.87
CA VAL A 347 -3.61 18.82 14.49
C VAL A 347 -4.17 17.70 13.61
N GLY A 348 -4.33 17.92 12.30
CA GLY A 348 -4.79 16.91 11.35
C GLY A 348 -3.91 15.65 11.35
N ILE A 349 -2.58 15.83 11.20
CA ILE A 349 -1.61 14.73 11.22
C ILE A 349 -1.63 14.01 12.57
N GLY A 350 -1.55 14.76 13.68
CA GLY A 350 -1.56 14.20 15.02
C GLY A 350 -2.82 13.37 15.31
N SER A 351 -3.99 13.86 14.90
CA SER A 351 -5.26 13.15 15.03
C SER A 351 -5.30 11.87 14.17
N CYS A 352 -4.82 11.92 12.94
CA CYS A 352 -4.72 10.73 12.08
C CYS A 352 -3.79 9.67 12.68
N ILE A 353 -2.65 10.07 13.25
CA ILE A 353 -1.73 9.15 13.92
C ILE A 353 -2.37 8.55 15.17
N LEU A 354 -3.02 9.37 16.02
CA LEU A 354 -3.68 8.92 17.23
C LEU A 354 -4.80 7.91 16.92
N VAL A 355 -5.75 8.30 16.05
CA VAL A 355 -6.89 7.44 15.68
C VAL A 355 -6.40 6.19 14.94
N GLY A 356 -5.40 6.31 14.07
CA GLY A 356 -4.78 5.17 13.40
C GLY A 356 -4.11 4.21 14.39
N GLY A 357 -3.38 4.71 15.38
CA GLY A 357 -2.79 3.89 16.44
C GLY A 357 -3.84 3.16 17.28
N LEU A 358 -4.93 3.84 17.64
CA LEU A 358 -6.08 3.22 18.34
C LEU A 358 -6.74 2.15 17.46
N ALA A 359 -7.01 2.44 16.20
CA ALA A 359 -7.59 1.49 15.24
C ALA A 359 -6.69 0.26 15.04
N TRP A 360 -5.38 0.45 14.95
CA TRP A 360 -4.42 -0.66 14.91
C TRP A 360 -4.47 -1.52 16.16
N ARG A 361 -4.47 -0.87 17.35
CA ARG A 361 -4.41 -1.54 18.64
C ARG A 361 -5.67 -2.34 18.97
N PHE A 362 -6.84 -1.78 18.65
CA PHE A 362 -8.13 -2.33 19.10
C PHE A 362 -8.91 -3.05 18.00
N ILE A 363 -8.63 -2.80 16.73
CA ILE A 363 -9.37 -3.36 15.60
C ILE A 363 -8.46 -4.23 14.74
N GLU A 364 -7.48 -3.62 14.05
CA GLU A 364 -6.67 -4.29 13.03
C GLU A 364 -5.96 -5.53 13.59
N ARG A 365 -5.17 -5.35 14.63
CA ARG A 365 -4.36 -6.43 15.21
C ARG A 365 -5.22 -7.54 15.84
N PRO A 366 -6.12 -7.27 16.82
CA PRO A 366 -6.85 -8.35 17.49
C PRO A 366 -7.82 -9.08 16.56
N LEU A 367 -8.57 -8.36 15.73
CA LEU A 367 -9.53 -9.00 14.81
C LEU A 367 -8.81 -9.70 13.66
N GLY A 368 -7.69 -9.17 13.18
CA GLY A 368 -6.86 -9.83 12.17
C GLY A 368 -6.32 -11.18 12.66
N GLU A 369 -5.79 -11.23 13.88
CA GLU A 369 -5.32 -12.48 14.48
C GLU A 369 -6.47 -13.48 14.71
N ALA A 370 -7.63 -13.01 15.19
CA ALA A 370 -8.81 -13.85 15.40
C ALA A 370 -9.33 -14.43 14.08
N MET A 371 -9.49 -13.59 13.05
CA MET A 371 -9.95 -13.98 11.73
C MET A 371 -8.99 -14.97 11.08
N ARG A 372 -7.67 -14.75 11.19
CA ARG A 372 -6.67 -15.68 10.67
C ARG A 372 -6.80 -17.07 11.33
N ARG A 373 -6.94 -17.13 12.66
CA ARG A 373 -7.14 -18.39 13.38
C ARG A 373 -8.42 -19.10 12.91
N TRP A 374 -9.51 -18.36 12.73
CA TRP A 374 -10.78 -18.89 12.26
C TRP A 374 -10.69 -19.44 10.83
N LEU A 375 -10.11 -18.69 9.88
CA LEU A 375 -9.94 -19.11 8.49
C LEU A 375 -9.03 -20.34 8.37
N VAL A 376 -7.90 -20.37 9.10
CA VAL A 376 -6.96 -21.47 9.04
C VAL A 376 -7.58 -22.76 9.61
N ARG A 377 -8.36 -22.66 10.68
CA ARG A 377 -9.07 -23.81 11.27
C ARG A 377 -10.23 -24.26 10.39
N GLY A 378 -11.10 -23.32 9.99
CA GLY A 378 -12.33 -23.62 9.23
C GLY A 378 -12.06 -24.22 7.84
N LEU A 379 -10.97 -23.82 7.20
CA LEU A 379 -10.57 -24.33 5.88
C LEU A 379 -9.61 -25.53 5.95
N GLY A 380 -9.30 -26.04 7.16
CA GLY A 380 -8.37 -27.17 7.33
C GLY A 380 -6.94 -26.86 6.83
N LEU A 381 -6.55 -25.58 6.86
CA LEU A 381 -5.26 -25.10 6.34
C LEU A 381 -4.12 -25.16 7.39
N ALA A 382 -4.40 -25.66 8.59
CA ALA A 382 -3.37 -25.91 9.60
C ALA A 382 -2.30 -26.82 9.00
N GLN A 383 -1.05 -26.37 9.01
CA GLN A 383 0.07 -27.24 8.66
C GLN A 383 0.01 -28.45 9.60
N ARG A 384 -0.21 -29.63 9.05
CA ARG A 384 0.21 -30.86 9.70
C ARG A 384 1.74 -30.79 9.67
N ASP A 385 2.35 -30.53 10.82
CA ASP A 385 3.77 -30.75 11.02
C ASP A 385 4.05 -32.23 10.70
N ARG A 386 4.60 -32.49 9.54
CA ARG A 386 5.25 -33.75 9.15
C ARG A 386 6.64 -33.44 8.67
#